data_7568a4376d6f2e9174bc1c55a754a7b3
#
_entry.id   7568a4376d6f2e9174bc1c55a754a7b3
#
_cell.length_a   1.000
_cell.length_b   1.000
_cell.length_c   1.000
_cell.angle_alpha   90.00
_cell.angle_beta   90.00
_cell.angle_gamma   90.00
#
_symmetry.space_group_name_H-M   'P 1'
#
loop_
_entity.id
_entity.type
_entity.pdbx_description
1 polymer ?
#
loop_
_entity_poly.entity_id
_entity_poly.type
_entity_poly.pdbx_seq_one_letter_code
_entity_poly.pdbx_strand_id
1 'polypeptide(L)'
;AATRSASDEELVRLASIRRQEALRAGITSLEIKSGYGLDSHHEARCLAAGRRFTRDTTFLGAHVVPPEFDGRTDDYVHLVCGDMLAAAAPYASWIDAFCEVGAFDADQSRAVLAAGRSAGLGLRLHANQLGYGPGVQLAVEMGCASADHCTYLSDADVAALAGSDTVATFLPATDFSTRQPYPDARRVLDAGATVALATNCNPGSSYTTSMSFCIALAVRDMHMTADEALRAATLGGARALRRDDVGHLAPGARADLVVLDAPSYTHLVYRPGVPLIATVIEAGVVHPVAAT
;
A
#
# COMPACT_ATOMS: atom_id res chain seq x y z
N ALA A 1 -14.97 4.13 15.52
CA ALA A 1 -15.43 3.59 16.81
C ALA A 1 -14.77 2.25 17.13
N ALA A 2 -14.90 1.20 16.30
CA ALA A 2 -14.40 -0.15 16.60
C ALA A 2 -12.90 -0.21 16.91
N THR A 3 -12.04 0.46 16.13
CA THR A 3 -10.59 0.49 16.35
C THR A 3 -10.23 1.11 17.70
N ARG A 4 -10.89 2.21 18.07
CA ARG A 4 -10.65 2.90 19.36
C ARG A 4 -11.10 2.07 20.55
N SER A 5 -12.16 1.23 20.41
CA SER A 5 -12.69 0.40 21.50
C SER A 5 -11.99 -0.95 21.64
N ALA A 6 -11.21 -1.38 20.65
CA ALA A 6 -10.46 -2.64 20.72
C ALA A 6 -9.31 -2.55 21.71
N SER A 7 -8.99 -3.65 22.42
CA SER A 7 -7.78 -3.74 23.26
C SER A 7 -6.53 -3.90 22.38
N ASP A 8 -5.34 -3.69 22.96
CA ASP A 8 -4.07 -3.89 22.26
C ASP A 8 -3.89 -5.36 21.84
N GLU A 9 -4.29 -6.29 22.69
CA GLU A 9 -4.27 -7.73 22.39
C GLU A 9 -5.16 -8.06 21.21
N GLU A 10 -6.34 -7.44 21.13
CA GLU A 10 -7.26 -7.65 20.01
C GLU A 10 -6.72 -7.07 18.70
N LEU A 11 -6.13 -5.86 18.72
CA LEU A 11 -5.47 -5.29 17.55
C LEU A 11 -4.34 -6.18 17.03
N VAL A 12 -3.48 -6.67 17.94
CA VAL A 12 -2.40 -7.60 17.59
C VAL A 12 -2.94 -8.93 17.06
N ARG A 13 -3.97 -9.50 17.69
CA ARG A 13 -4.59 -10.75 17.26
C ARG A 13 -5.15 -10.63 15.83
N LEU A 14 -5.87 -9.54 15.54
CA LEU A 14 -6.44 -9.28 14.21
C LEU A 14 -5.32 -9.06 13.17
N ALA A 15 -4.29 -8.29 13.48
CA ALA A 15 -3.14 -8.10 12.60
C ALA A 15 -2.41 -9.42 12.33
N SER A 16 -2.25 -10.28 13.35
CA SER A 16 -1.65 -11.62 13.20
C SER A 16 -2.43 -12.49 12.22
N ILE A 17 -3.76 -12.50 12.32
CA ILE A 17 -4.62 -13.26 11.39
C ILE A 17 -4.41 -12.77 9.95
N ARG A 18 -4.45 -11.45 9.72
CA ARG A 18 -4.25 -10.89 8.37
C ARG A 18 -2.83 -11.16 7.83
N ARG A 19 -1.83 -11.07 8.73
CA ARG A 19 -0.44 -11.43 8.38
C ARG A 19 -0.32 -12.89 7.92
N GLN A 20 -0.98 -13.82 8.62
CA GLN A 20 -0.98 -15.24 8.26
C GLN A 20 -1.74 -15.51 6.95
N GLU A 21 -2.87 -14.84 6.74
CA GLU A 21 -3.60 -14.92 5.46
C GLU A 21 -2.75 -14.42 4.30
N ALA A 22 -2.09 -13.27 4.45
CA ALA A 22 -1.18 -12.72 3.46
C ALA A 22 -0.02 -13.67 3.15
N LEU A 23 0.59 -14.26 4.19
CA LEU A 23 1.67 -15.24 4.02
C LEU A 23 1.21 -16.46 3.23
N ARG A 24 0.04 -17.04 3.56
CA ARG A 24 -0.54 -18.17 2.80
C ARG A 24 -0.87 -17.80 1.36
N ALA A 25 -1.17 -16.53 1.10
CA ALA A 25 -1.39 -16.01 -0.24
C ALA A 25 -0.10 -15.63 -0.99
N GLY A 26 1.09 -15.97 -0.44
CA GLY A 26 2.39 -15.75 -1.06
C GLY A 26 3.02 -14.38 -0.79
N ILE A 27 2.49 -13.59 0.15
CA ILE A 27 3.02 -12.27 0.49
C ILE A 27 3.99 -12.40 1.67
N THR A 28 5.26 -12.14 1.42
CA THR A 28 6.34 -12.23 2.42
C THR A 28 6.78 -10.86 2.95
N SER A 29 6.45 -9.78 2.25
CA SER A 29 6.71 -8.41 2.70
C SER A 29 5.42 -7.61 2.68
N LEU A 30 5.13 -6.92 3.78
CA LEU A 30 3.94 -6.10 3.92
C LEU A 30 4.32 -4.72 4.43
N GLU A 31 3.52 -3.74 4.01
CA GLU A 31 3.32 -2.49 4.72
C GLU A 31 2.04 -2.58 5.57
N ILE A 32 2.07 -2.00 6.76
CA ILE A 32 0.88 -1.87 7.61
C ILE A 32 0.67 -0.40 7.93
N LYS A 33 -0.48 0.14 7.51
CA LYS A 33 -0.87 1.53 7.75
C LYS A 33 -1.80 1.63 8.98
N SER A 34 -1.67 2.70 9.75
CA SER A 34 -2.70 3.16 10.70
C SER A 34 -3.84 3.88 9.95
N GLY A 35 -4.56 4.79 10.56
CA GLY A 35 -5.53 5.65 9.87
C GLY A 35 -6.99 5.45 10.28
N TYR A 36 -7.25 4.65 11.31
CA TYR A 36 -8.57 4.45 11.90
C TYR A 36 -8.61 4.76 13.40
N GLY A 37 -7.48 5.14 14.00
CA GLY A 37 -7.38 5.67 15.36
C GLY A 37 -7.88 7.12 15.42
N LEU A 38 -7.38 7.95 14.52
CA LEU A 38 -7.75 9.35 14.28
C LEU A 38 -7.59 10.25 15.53
N ASP A 39 -6.74 9.86 16.44
CA ASP A 39 -6.21 10.66 17.55
C ASP A 39 -4.82 10.15 17.95
N SER A 40 -4.09 10.93 18.75
CA SER A 40 -2.67 10.66 19.06
C SER A 40 -2.45 9.30 19.72
N HIS A 41 -3.34 8.91 20.64
CA HIS A 41 -3.21 7.66 21.37
C HIS A 41 -3.51 6.44 20.50
N HIS A 42 -4.64 6.47 19.78
CA HIS A 42 -5.09 5.31 19.03
C HIS A 42 -4.30 5.08 17.72
N GLU A 43 -3.79 6.14 17.07
CA GLU A 43 -2.89 5.98 15.93
C GLU A 43 -1.56 5.34 16.35
N ALA A 44 -0.96 5.79 17.45
CA ALA A 44 0.26 5.21 18.00
C ALA A 44 0.07 3.72 18.38
N ARG A 45 -1.06 3.35 19.00
CA ARG A 45 -1.40 1.96 19.33
C ARG A 45 -1.50 1.07 18.10
N CYS A 46 -2.17 1.55 17.03
CA CYS A 46 -2.29 0.82 15.77
C CYS A 46 -0.91 0.55 15.15
N LEU A 47 -0.04 1.56 15.14
CA LEU A 47 1.33 1.43 14.64
C LEU A 47 2.17 0.48 15.48
N ALA A 48 2.09 0.58 16.83
CA ALA A 48 2.79 -0.31 17.75
C ALA A 48 2.36 -1.78 17.53
N ALA A 49 1.08 -2.04 17.30
CA ALA A 49 0.57 -3.37 16.95
C ALA A 49 1.12 -3.85 15.59
N GLY A 50 1.12 -2.99 14.57
CA GLY A 50 1.65 -3.28 13.23
C GLY A 50 3.16 -3.56 13.23
N ARG A 51 3.92 -2.81 14.04
CA ARG A 51 5.38 -2.94 14.17
C ARG A 51 5.84 -4.33 14.62
N ARG A 52 4.96 -5.11 15.24
CA ARG A 52 5.23 -6.51 15.64
C ARG A 52 5.34 -7.46 14.44
N PHE A 53 4.84 -7.07 13.28
CA PHE A 53 4.73 -7.94 12.09
C PHE A 53 5.57 -7.44 10.90
N THR A 54 5.90 -6.16 10.85
CA THR A 54 6.72 -5.57 9.81
C THR A 54 7.47 -4.35 10.30
N ARG A 55 8.62 -4.06 9.67
CA ARG A 55 9.32 -2.79 9.86
C ARG A 55 8.70 -1.65 9.03
N ASP A 56 7.92 -1.99 8.00
CA ASP A 56 7.32 -1.04 7.07
C ASP A 56 5.93 -0.64 7.58
N THR A 57 5.91 0.18 8.64
CA THR A 57 4.69 0.76 9.23
C THR A 57 4.53 2.20 8.81
N THR A 58 3.29 2.58 8.46
CA THR A 58 2.96 3.89 7.90
C THR A 58 1.94 4.61 8.77
N PHE A 59 2.31 5.80 9.23
CA PHE A 59 1.38 6.70 9.91
C PHE A 59 0.47 7.36 8.87
N LEU A 60 -0.81 7.06 8.91
CA LEU A 60 -1.87 7.58 8.05
C LEU A 60 -2.91 8.36 8.89
N GLY A 61 -2.47 9.27 9.74
CA GLY A 61 -3.38 10.12 10.53
C GLY A 61 -4.28 10.99 9.66
N ALA A 62 -3.77 11.46 8.52
CA ALA A 62 -4.53 12.19 7.51
C ALA A 62 -5.27 11.24 6.55
N HIS A 63 -6.12 10.35 7.08
CA HIS A 63 -6.94 9.42 6.30
C HIS A 63 -8.35 9.97 6.08
N VAL A 64 -9.03 10.30 7.15
CA VAL A 64 -10.33 10.98 7.13
C VAL A 64 -10.41 11.95 8.30
N VAL A 65 -11.21 12.99 8.18
CA VAL A 65 -11.48 13.91 9.30
C VAL A 65 -12.50 13.25 10.24
N PRO A 66 -12.17 13.04 11.52
CA PRO A 66 -13.11 12.41 12.45
C PRO A 66 -14.24 13.38 12.84
N PRO A 67 -15.43 12.86 13.24
CA PRO A 67 -16.60 13.69 13.53
C PRO A 67 -16.36 14.79 14.55
N GLU A 68 -15.46 14.61 15.51
CA GLU A 68 -15.09 15.62 16.50
C GLU A 68 -14.38 16.85 15.90
N PHE A 69 -13.93 16.76 14.63
CA PHE A 69 -13.34 17.84 13.86
C PHE A 69 -14.18 18.23 12.63
N ASP A 70 -15.45 17.83 12.58
CA ASP A 70 -16.33 18.20 11.46
C ASP A 70 -16.35 19.72 11.25
N GLY A 71 -16.13 20.16 10.00
CA GLY A 71 -15.98 21.56 9.63
C GLY A 71 -14.69 22.26 10.10
N ARG A 72 -13.76 21.54 10.72
CA ARG A 72 -12.48 22.06 11.25
C ARG A 72 -11.28 21.24 10.77
N THR A 73 -11.22 20.99 9.46
CA THR A 73 -10.18 20.14 8.85
C THR A 73 -8.77 20.66 9.14
N ASP A 74 -8.55 21.98 9.10
CA ASP A 74 -7.24 22.57 9.36
C ASP A 74 -6.78 22.38 10.81
N ASP A 75 -7.70 22.42 11.79
CA ASP A 75 -7.39 22.09 13.19
C ASP A 75 -6.97 20.62 13.30
N TYR A 76 -7.62 19.73 12.56
CA TYR A 76 -7.26 18.33 12.53
C TYR A 76 -5.89 18.09 11.86
N VAL A 77 -5.60 18.76 10.75
CA VAL A 77 -4.28 18.74 10.10
C VAL A 77 -3.20 19.23 11.07
N HIS A 78 -3.48 20.27 11.83
CA HIS A 78 -2.57 20.77 12.86
C HIS A 78 -2.27 19.70 13.94
N LEU A 79 -3.31 19.00 14.41
CA LEU A 79 -3.15 17.86 15.32
C LEU A 79 -2.31 16.72 14.70
N VAL A 80 -2.59 16.36 13.44
CA VAL A 80 -1.85 15.32 12.69
C VAL A 80 -0.37 15.69 12.57
N CYS A 81 -0.05 16.94 12.23
CA CYS A 81 1.33 17.42 12.05
C CYS A 81 2.08 17.61 13.38
N GLY A 82 1.37 17.74 14.49
CA GLY A 82 1.92 18.02 15.83
C GLY A 82 1.90 16.80 16.75
N ASP A 83 1.02 16.82 17.75
CA ASP A 83 0.99 15.83 18.82
C ASP A 83 0.75 14.39 18.33
N MET A 84 -0.07 14.22 17.28
CA MET A 84 -0.34 12.90 16.73
C MET A 84 0.91 12.32 16.06
N LEU A 85 1.62 13.11 15.24
CA LEU A 85 2.89 12.70 14.64
C LEU A 85 3.94 12.39 15.70
N ALA A 86 4.07 13.23 16.74
CA ALA A 86 5.01 13.00 17.83
C ALA A 86 4.76 11.66 18.55
N ALA A 87 3.50 11.28 18.75
CA ALA A 87 3.11 10.00 19.34
C ALA A 87 3.34 8.81 18.38
N ALA A 88 3.12 9.01 17.09
CA ALA A 88 3.18 7.97 16.06
C ALA A 88 4.61 7.68 15.57
N ALA A 89 5.46 8.70 15.45
CA ALA A 89 6.80 8.61 14.84
C ALA A 89 7.70 7.51 15.44
N PRO A 90 7.70 7.19 16.75
CA PRO A 90 8.49 6.09 17.28
C PRO A 90 8.15 4.71 16.71
N TYR A 91 6.95 4.56 16.15
CA TYR A 91 6.43 3.30 15.63
C TYR A 91 6.29 3.30 14.11
N ALA A 92 6.50 4.44 13.43
CA ALA A 92 6.33 4.59 12.00
C ALA A 92 7.68 4.65 11.27
N SER A 93 7.75 4.08 10.09
CA SER A 93 8.84 4.28 9.12
C SER A 93 8.44 5.27 8.02
N TRP A 94 7.13 5.43 7.81
CA TRP A 94 6.53 6.21 6.73
C TRP A 94 5.40 7.08 7.26
N ILE A 95 5.13 8.17 6.53
CA ILE A 95 3.93 9.00 6.67
C ILE A 95 3.18 9.03 5.35
N ASP A 96 1.86 9.12 5.42
CA ASP A 96 0.96 9.10 4.29
C ASP A 96 -0.23 10.04 4.53
N ALA A 97 -0.85 10.51 3.46
CA ALA A 97 -2.07 11.29 3.50
C ALA A 97 -3.02 10.85 2.38
N PHE A 98 -4.32 11.04 2.57
CA PHE A 98 -5.34 10.79 1.55
C PHE A 98 -5.67 12.09 0.82
N CYS A 99 -4.94 12.35 -0.27
CA CYS A 99 -5.10 13.56 -1.10
C CYS A 99 -6.24 13.37 -2.10
N GLU A 100 -7.46 13.63 -1.67
CA GLU A 100 -8.68 13.43 -2.46
C GLU A 100 -9.77 14.44 -2.13
N VAL A 101 -10.67 14.64 -3.09
CA VAL A 101 -11.88 15.44 -2.87
C VAL A 101 -12.73 14.78 -1.76
N GLY A 102 -13.05 15.55 -0.73
CA GLY A 102 -13.80 15.06 0.44
C GLY A 102 -12.92 14.48 1.56
N ALA A 103 -11.59 14.46 1.38
CA ALA A 103 -10.62 14.11 2.42
C ALA A 103 -9.67 15.30 2.68
N PHE A 104 -8.44 15.26 2.16
CA PHE A 104 -7.47 16.35 2.33
C PHE A 104 -7.08 16.92 0.97
N ASP A 105 -6.95 18.25 0.89
CA ASP A 105 -6.47 18.91 -0.31
C ASP A 105 -4.94 18.84 -0.44
N ALA A 106 -4.40 19.43 -1.53
CA ALA A 106 -2.97 19.38 -1.82
C ALA A 106 -2.13 20.11 -0.78
N ASP A 107 -2.60 21.25 -0.27
CA ASP A 107 -1.85 22.07 0.70
C ASP A 107 -1.83 21.38 2.07
N GLN A 108 -2.96 20.83 2.50
CA GLN A 108 -3.09 20.04 3.72
C GLN A 108 -2.23 18.77 3.64
N SER A 109 -2.28 18.03 2.52
CA SER A 109 -1.45 16.86 2.29
C SER A 109 0.04 17.20 2.27
N ARG A 110 0.42 18.32 1.64
CA ARG A 110 1.79 18.84 1.64
C ARG A 110 2.29 19.14 3.06
N ALA A 111 1.46 19.78 3.88
CA ALA A 111 1.79 20.09 5.27
C ALA A 111 2.08 18.80 6.07
N VAL A 112 1.22 17.78 5.93
CA VAL A 112 1.39 16.48 6.58
C VAL A 112 2.69 15.79 6.14
N LEU A 113 2.93 15.73 4.83
CA LEU A 113 4.16 15.13 4.29
C LEU A 113 5.42 15.87 4.73
N ALA A 114 5.38 17.21 4.75
CA ALA A 114 6.52 18.03 5.21
C ALA A 114 6.81 17.81 6.70
N ALA A 115 5.79 17.71 7.54
CA ALA A 115 5.93 17.39 8.96
C ALA A 115 6.58 16.01 9.16
N GLY A 116 6.10 14.99 8.44
CA GLY A 116 6.67 13.65 8.48
C GLY A 116 8.13 13.61 8.04
N ARG A 117 8.48 14.31 6.95
CA ARG A 117 9.88 14.45 6.50
C ARG A 117 10.75 15.07 7.59
N SER A 118 10.27 16.11 8.25
CA SER A 118 10.98 16.78 9.34
C SER A 118 11.18 15.87 10.55
N ALA A 119 10.28 14.90 10.74
CA ALA A 119 10.38 13.86 11.76
C ALA A 119 11.23 12.65 11.31
N GLY A 120 11.83 12.68 10.10
CA GLY A 120 12.69 11.62 9.57
C GLY A 120 11.95 10.44 8.96
N LEU A 121 10.64 10.56 8.68
CA LEU A 121 9.84 9.53 8.04
C LEU A 121 9.96 9.59 6.52
N GLY A 122 9.90 8.42 5.86
CA GLY A 122 9.69 8.33 4.42
C GLY A 122 8.26 8.75 4.05
N LEU A 123 8.07 9.19 2.80
CA LEU A 123 6.80 9.75 2.34
C LEU A 123 6.08 8.81 1.38
N ARG A 124 4.75 8.75 1.49
CA ARG A 124 3.79 8.10 0.58
C ARG A 124 2.59 9.00 0.41
N LEU A 125 1.77 8.75 -0.61
CA LEU A 125 0.55 9.50 -0.80
C LEU A 125 -0.52 8.65 -1.48
N HIS A 126 -1.71 8.56 -0.89
CA HIS A 126 -2.90 8.12 -1.60
C HIS A 126 -3.30 9.22 -2.58
N ALA A 127 -3.33 8.91 -3.86
CA ALA A 127 -3.42 9.90 -4.92
C ALA A 127 -4.34 9.46 -6.07
N ASN A 128 -5.22 10.35 -6.49
CA ASN A 128 -6.07 10.19 -7.68
C ASN A 128 -6.87 8.87 -7.68
N GLN A 129 -7.38 8.47 -6.51
CA GLN A 129 -8.19 7.25 -6.34
C GLN A 129 -9.62 7.44 -6.83
N LEU A 130 -10.23 8.59 -6.53
CA LEU A 130 -11.66 8.84 -6.75
C LEU A 130 -11.93 9.75 -7.95
N GLY A 131 -10.89 10.43 -8.46
CA GLY A 131 -10.97 11.34 -9.58
C GLY A 131 -9.62 11.90 -9.98
N TYR A 132 -9.61 12.68 -11.07
CA TYR A 132 -8.43 13.47 -11.45
C TYR A 132 -8.17 14.54 -10.38
N GLY A 133 -6.95 14.62 -9.89
CA GLY A 133 -6.56 15.52 -8.83
C GLY A 133 -5.08 15.85 -8.83
N PRO A 134 -4.62 16.69 -7.90
CA PRO A 134 -3.22 17.09 -7.80
C PRO A 134 -2.32 16.07 -7.10
N GLY A 135 -2.88 14.95 -6.59
CA GLY A 135 -2.19 14.04 -5.67
C GLY A 135 -0.93 13.42 -6.29
N VAL A 136 -0.98 12.96 -7.55
CA VAL A 136 0.19 12.35 -8.20
C VAL A 136 1.29 13.37 -8.42
N GLN A 137 0.96 14.60 -8.88
CA GLN A 137 1.94 15.69 -9.03
C GLN A 137 2.59 16.04 -7.69
N LEU A 138 1.79 16.13 -6.63
CA LEU A 138 2.27 16.38 -5.28
C LEU A 138 3.19 15.26 -4.78
N ALA A 139 2.84 13.99 -5.02
CA ALA A 139 3.66 12.85 -4.63
C ALA A 139 5.06 12.92 -5.28
N VAL A 140 5.11 13.25 -6.58
CA VAL A 140 6.36 13.40 -7.32
C VAL A 140 7.15 14.62 -6.82
N GLU A 141 6.52 15.78 -6.67
CA GLU A 141 7.13 17.00 -6.16
C GLU A 141 7.76 16.78 -4.77
N MET A 142 7.03 16.09 -3.90
CA MET A 142 7.49 15.78 -2.55
C MET A 142 8.47 14.61 -2.51
N GLY A 143 8.80 13.96 -3.63
CA GLY A 143 9.70 12.81 -3.66
C GLY A 143 9.19 11.62 -2.85
N CYS A 144 7.89 11.37 -2.89
CA CYS A 144 7.29 10.23 -2.22
C CYS A 144 7.85 8.91 -2.78
N ALA A 145 7.98 7.90 -1.93
CA ALA A 145 8.38 6.56 -2.36
C ALA A 145 7.34 5.94 -3.28
N SER A 146 6.05 6.17 -3.01
CA SER A 146 4.94 5.74 -3.85
C SER A 146 3.82 6.78 -3.90
N ALA A 147 3.10 6.79 -5.02
CA ALA A 147 1.76 7.33 -5.17
C ALA A 147 0.83 6.12 -5.26
N ASP A 148 -0.06 5.96 -4.28
CA ASP A 148 -0.89 4.79 -4.15
C ASP A 148 -2.27 5.04 -4.78
N HIS A 149 -2.88 4.04 -5.38
CA HIS A 149 -4.08 3.98 -6.22
C HIS A 149 -3.83 4.41 -7.66
N CYS A 150 -3.59 5.68 -7.95
CA CYS A 150 -3.34 6.17 -9.31
C CYS A 150 -4.40 5.72 -10.32
N THR A 151 -5.68 5.64 -9.90
CA THR A 151 -6.79 5.18 -10.74
C THR A 151 -7.05 6.16 -11.88
N TYR A 152 -6.94 7.48 -11.60
CA TYR A 152 -7.20 8.55 -12.58
C TYR A 152 -5.91 9.32 -12.89
N LEU A 153 -5.26 8.99 -14.01
CA LEU A 153 -4.00 9.59 -14.41
C LEU A 153 -4.16 10.45 -15.67
N SER A 154 -3.79 11.73 -15.58
CA SER A 154 -3.60 12.61 -16.73
C SER A 154 -2.28 12.30 -17.46
N ASP A 155 -2.09 12.86 -18.66
CA ASP A 155 -0.80 12.74 -19.37
C ASP A 155 0.34 13.40 -18.60
N ALA A 156 0.06 14.48 -17.88
CA ALA A 156 1.02 15.15 -17.02
C ALA A 156 1.43 14.26 -15.83
N ASP A 157 0.49 13.50 -15.24
CA ASP A 157 0.78 12.58 -14.14
C ASP A 157 1.67 11.43 -14.60
N VAL A 158 1.37 10.86 -15.77
CA VAL A 158 2.20 9.81 -16.38
C VAL A 158 3.61 10.32 -16.66
N ALA A 159 3.74 11.52 -17.23
CA ALA A 159 5.05 12.13 -17.51
C ALA A 159 5.83 12.41 -16.22
N ALA A 160 5.17 12.90 -15.18
CA ALA A 160 5.79 13.15 -13.89
C ALA A 160 6.30 11.86 -13.21
N LEU A 161 5.48 10.81 -13.20
CA LEU A 161 5.88 9.48 -12.69
C LEU A 161 7.06 8.91 -13.46
N ALA A 162 7.05 9.00 -14.81
CA ALA A 162 8.14 8.51 -15.67
C ALA A 162 9.46 9.26 -15.45
N GLY A 163 9.39 10.54 -15.11
CA GLY A 163 10.56 11.38 -14.80
C GLY A 163 11.05 11.33 -13.36
N SER A 164 10.54 10.43 -12.52
CA SER A 164 10.81 10.40 -11.09
C SER A 164 11.10 9.00 -10.56
N ASP A 165 11.54 8.93 -9.29
CA ASP A 165 11.68 7.68 -8.54
C ASP A 165 10.40 7.29 -7.78
N THR A 166 9.31 8.06 -7.91
CA THR A 166 8.02 7.76 -7.29
C THR A 166 7.37 6.56 -7.99
N VAL A 167 7.05 5.53 -7.23
CA VAL A 167 6.44 4.31 -7.77
C VAL A 167 4.92 4.51 -7.87
N ALA A 168 4.34 4.27 -9.04
CA ALA A 168 2.89 4.18 -9.20
C ALA A 168 2.41 2.83 -8.64
N THR A 169 1.79 2.83 -7.46
CA THR A 169 1.28 1.60 -6.84
C THR A 169 -0.20 1.44 -7.15
N PHE A 170 -0.53 0.51 -8.03
CA PHE A 170 -1.91 0.19 -8.36
C PHE A 170 -2.53 -0.82 -7.38
N LEU A 171 -3.81 -0.61 -7.10
CA LEU A 171 -4.59 -1.44 -6.18
C LEU A 171 -5.84 -2.02 -6.89
N PRO A 172 -5.68 -2.89 -7.89
CA PRO A 172 -6.77 -3.29 -8.78
C PRO A 172 -7.92 -4.01 -8.07
N ALA A 173 -7.67 -4.66 -6.94
CA ALA A 173 -8.75 -5.24 -6.13
C ALA A 173 -9.62 -4.17 -5.45
N THR A 174 -9.10 -2.96 -5.24
CA THR A 174 -9.89 -1.81 -4.78
C THR A 174 -10.81 -1.31 -5.89
N ASP A 175 -10.27 -1.11 -7.10
CA ASP A 175 -11.07 -0.68 -8.24
C ASP A 175 -12.17 -1.70 -8.55
N PHE A 176 -11.87 -3.00 -8.48
CA PHE A 176 -12.85 -4.09 -8.56
C PHE A 176 -13.97 -3.96 -7.53
N SER A 177 -13.61 -3.82 -6.25
CA SER A 177 -14.56 -3.84 -5.13
C SER A 177 -15.44 -2.60 -5.09
N THR A 178 -14.89 -1.44 -5.48
CA THR A 178 -15.58 -0.15 -5.49
C THR A 178 -16.22 0.21 -6.82
N ARG A 179 -16.05 -0.64 -7.84
CA ARG A 179 -16.55 -0.43 -9.22
C ARG A 179 -15.99 0.84 -9.86
N GLN A 180 -14.74 1.18 -9.54
CA GLN A 180 -14.02 2.23 -10.23
C GLN A 180 -13.50 1.69 -11.59
N PRO A 181 -13.20 2.56 -12.56
CA PRO A 181 -12.45 2.16 -13.75
C PRO A 181 -11.06 1.67 -13.34
N TYR A 182 -10.49 0.75 -14.13
CA TYR A 182 -9.09 0.36 -13.91
C TYR A 182 -8.15 1.39 -14.54
N PRO A 183 -7.01 1.71 -13.89
CA PRO A 183 -5.99 2.56 -14.49
C PRO A 183 -5.37 1.87 -15.71
N ASP A 184 -5.02 2.65 -16.73
CA ASP A 184 -4.27 2.16 -17.91
C ASP A 184 -2.78 1.99 -17.53
N ALA A 185 -2.43 0.85 -16.98
CA ALA A 185 -1.05 0.54 -16.60
C ALA A 185 -0.13 0.45 -17.82
N ARG A 186 -0.66 0.09 -19.00
CA ARG A 186 0.15 0.03 -20.22
C ARG A 186 0.77 1.39 -20.54
N ARG A 187 -0.03 2.44 -20.46
CA ARG A 187 0.42 3.82 -20.71
C ARG A 187 1.52 4.26 -19.75
N VAL A 188 1.41 3.86 -18.47
CA VAL A 188 2.39 4.19 -17.42
C VAL A 188 3.70 3.43 -17.63
N LEU A 189 3.62 2.14 -17.98
CA LEU A 189 4.77 1.29 -18.26
C LEU A 189 5.50 1.72 -19.53
N ASP A 190 4.77 2.03 -20.61
CA ASP A 190 5.35 2.48 -21.88
C ASP A 190 6.07 3.84 -21.74
N ALA A 191 5.63 4.68 -20.82
CA ALA A 191 6.33 5.91 -20.46
C ALA A 191 7.61 5.68 -19.65
N GLY A 192 7.87 4.45 -19.16
CA GLY A 192 9.05 4.09 -18.40
C GLY A 192 8.93 4.26 -16.88
N ALA A 193 7.75 4.58 -16.37
CA ALA A 193 7.54 4.70 -14.92
C ALA A 193 7.63 3.35 -14.20
N THR A 194 8.06 3.36 -12.97
CA THR A 194 8.04 2.17 -12.11
C THR A 194 6.64 1.93 -11.57
N VAL A 195 6.14 0.69 -11.74
CA VAL A 195 4.81 0.26 -11.29
C VAL A 195 4.93 -0.80 -10.20
N ALA A 196 4.07 -0.73 -9.20
CA ALA A 196 3.85 -1.78 -8.20
C ALA A 196 2.37 -2.20 -8.16
N LEU A 197 2.12 -3.40 -7.64
CA LEU A 197 0.79 -3.90 -7.29
C LEU A 197 0.69 -4.11 -5.78
N ALA A 198 -0.45 -3.75 -5.20
CA ALA A 198 -0.77 -4.01 -3.81
C ALA A 198 -2.22 -4.51 -3.64
N THR A 199 -2.49 -5.23 -2.55
CA THR A 199 -3.81 -5.81 -2.27
C THR A 199 -4.75 -4.87 -1.55
N ASN A 200 -4.23 -3.81 -0.94
CA ASN A 200 -4.92 -2.93 0.00
C ASN A 200 -5.28 -3.61 1.34
N CYS A 201 -5.98 -4.72 1.32
CA CYS A 201 -6.49 -5.45 2.48
C CYS A 201 -7.23 -4.53 3.48
N ASN A 202 -8.07 -3.63 2.96
CA ASN A 202 -8.86 -2.68 3.73
C ASN A 202 -10.35 -3.08 3.68
N PRO A 203 -11.01 -3.37 4.83
CA PRO A 203 -12.42 -3.72 4.86
C PRO A 203 -13.36 -2.70 4.24
N GLY A 204 -12.96 -1.42 4.19
CA GLY A 204 -13.76 -0.32 3.62
C GLY A 204 -13.77 -0.27 2.10
N SER A 205 -12.78 -0.83 1.43
CA SER A 205 -12.62 -0.70 -0.03
C SER A 205 -12.18 -1.97 -0.74
N SER A 206 -11.31 -2.80 -0.14
CA SER A 206 -10.86 -4.07 -0.73
C SER A 206 -10.32 -5.00 0.37
N TYR A 207 -11.14 -5.95 0.83
CA TYR A 207 -10.76 -6.83 1.93
C TYR A 207 -10.21 -8.17 1.43
N THR A 208 -9.09 -8.12 0.72
CA THR A 208 -8.40 -9.30 0.20
C THR A 208 -6.90 -9.23 0.46
N THR A 209 -6.27 -10.38 0.69
CA THR A 209 -4.82 -10.58 0.72
C THR A 209 -4.32 -11.30 -0.54
N SER A 210 -5.19 -11.52 -1.54
CA SER A 210 -4.85 -12.30 -2.73
C SER A 210 -4.07 -11.46 -3.76
N MET A 211 -2.73 -11.57 -3.73
CA MET A 211 -1.90 -10.96 -4.77
C MET A 211 -2.11 -11.62 -6.14
N SER A 212 -2.41 -12.91 -6.21
CA SER A 212 -2.73 -13.59 -7.45
C SER A 212 -3.99 -13.03 -8.12
N PHE A 213 -4.98 -12.61 -7.34
CA PHE A 213 -6.16 -11.90 -7.84
C PHE A 213 -5.78 -10.53 -8.41
N CYS A 214 -4.94 -9.76 -7.71
CA CYS A 214 -4.45 -8.47 -8.21
C CYS A 214 -3.65 -8.62 -9.50
N ILE A 215 -2.80 -9.65 -9.62
CA ILE A 215 -2.05 -9.98 -10.84
C ILE A 215 -3.01 -10.30 -11.99
N ALA A 216 -4.05 -11.11 -11.74
CA ALA A 216 -5.02 -11.46 -12.76
C ALA A 216 -5.81 -10.25 -13.28
N LEU A 217 -6.24 -9.35 -12.38
CA LEU A 217 -6.90 -8.08 -12.75
C LEU A 217 -5.96 -7.16 -13.54
N ALA A 218 -4.70 -7.03 -13.11
CA ALA A 218 -3.72 -6.20 -13.80
C ALA A 218 -3.49 -6.65 -15.25
N VAL A 219 -3.47 -7.94 -15.50
CA VAL A 219 -3.35 -8.46 -16.88
C VAL A 219 -4.64 -8.30 -17.66
N ARG A 220 -5.79 -8.66 -17.06
CA ARG A 220 -7.07 -8.67 -17.77
C ARG A 220 -7.60 -7.26 -18.07
N ASP A 221 -7.50 -6.35 -17.09
CA ASP A 221 -8.23 -5.07 -17.15
C ASP A 221 -7.29 -3.85 -17.23
N MET A 222 -6.00 -3.99 -16.89
CA MET A 222 -5.02 -2.90 -16.92
C MET A 222 -3.97 -3.06 -18.03
N HIS A 223 -4.15 -4.02 -18.92
CA HIS A 223 -3.32 -4.26 -20.12
C HIS A 223 -1.85 -4.59 -19.84
N MET A 224 -1.55 -5.15 -18.67
CA MET A 224 -0.21 -5.65 -18.35
C MET A 224 0.00 -7.05 -18.95
N THR A 225 1.23 -7.38 -19.30
CA THR A 225 1.63 -8.78 -19.52
C THR A 225 1.74 -9.52 -18.19
N ALA A 226 1.75 -10.85 -18.20
CA ALA A 226 1.92 -11.65 -16.98
C ALA A 226 3.28 -11.36 -16.30
N ASP A 227 4.34 -11.14 -17.09
CA ASP A 227 5.68 -10.82 -16.60
C ASP A 227 5.70 -9.45 -15.92
N GLU A 228 5.08 -8.43 -16.51
CA GLU A 228 4.98 -7.10 -15.93
C GLU A 228 4.18 -7.10 -14.64
N ALA A 229 3.05 -7.80 -14.59
CA ALA A 229 2.22 -7.91 -13.40
C ALA A 229 2.95 -8.64 -12.26
N LEU A 230 3.66 -9.74 -12.57
CA LEU A 230 4.48 -10.45 -11.59
C LEU A 230 5.64 -9.55 -11.10
N ARG A 231 6.32 -8.85 -12.00
CA ARG A 231 7.39 -7.91 -11.65
C ARG A 231 6.87 -6.76 -10.79
N ALA A 232 5.69 -6.22 -11.07
CA ALA A 232 5.05 -5.17 -10.28
C ALA A 232 4.67 -5.66 -8.86
N ALA A 233 4.22 -6.92 -8.75
CA ALA A 233 3.88 -7.56 -7.47
C ALA A 233 5.11 -7.98 -6.64
N THR A 234 6.31 -7.97 -7.21
CA THR A 234 7.55 -8.38 -6.54
C THR A 234 8.55 -7.21 -6.47
N LEU A 235 9.35 -7.00 -7.50
CA LEU A 235 10.36 -5.95 -7.53
C LEU A 235 9.75 -4.54 -7.48
N GLY A 236 8.58 -4.34 -8.10
CA GLY A 236 7.84 -3.08 -8.02
C GLY A 236 7.44 -2.76 -6.58
N GLY A 237 6.85 -3.73 -5.86
CA GLY A 237 6.53 -3.60 -4.44
C GLY A 237 7.76 -3.32 -3.58
N ALA A 238 8.89 -3.99 -3.83
CA ALA A 238 10.15 -3.74 -3.14
C ALA A 238 10.63 -2.28 -3.36
N ARG A 239 10.56 -1.78 -4.59
CA ARG A 239 10.90 -0.38 -4.91
C ARG A 239 9.98 0.62 -4.22
N ALA A 240 8.67 0.34 -4.17
CA ALA A 240 7.71 1.14 -3.41
C ALA A 240 8.04 1.18 -1.92
N LEU A 241 8.61 0.11 -1.36
CA LEU A 241 9.10 0.05 0.02
C LEU A 241 10.53 0.60 0.19
N ARG A 242 11.18 1.08 -0.88
CA ARG A 242 12.61 1.47 -0.87
C ARG A 242 13.50 0.36 -0.31
N ARG A 243 13.20 -0.90 -0.70
CA ARG A 243 13.93 -2.09 -0.28
C ARG A 243 14.68 -2.70 -1.47
N ASP A 244 15.91 -3.09 -1.24
CA ASP A 244 16.80 -3.76 -2.19
C ASP A 244 17.09 -5.22 -1.80
N ASP A 245 16.64 -5.64 -0.61
CA ASP A 245 16.85 -6.96 -0.05
C ASP A 245 15.74 -7.97 -0.39
N VAL A 246 14.64 -7.54 -1.03
CA VAL A 246 13.47 -8.37 -1.35
C VAL A 246 12.96 -8.12 -2.77
N GLY A 247 11.99 -8.92 -3.22
CA GLY A 247 11.34 -8.77 -4.53
C GLY A 247 12.14 -9.40 -5.69
N HIS A 248 13.26 -10.07 -5.43
CA HIS A 248 14.09 -10.76 -6.40
C HIS A 248 14.84 -11.94 -5.76
N LEU A 249 15.39 -12.83 -6.61
CA LEU A 249 16.11 -14.03 -6.20
C LEU A 249 17.63 -13.94 -6.42
N ALA A 250 18.18 -12.72 -6.50
CA ALA A 250 19.62 -12.54 -6.68
C ALA A 250 20.40 -12.96 -5.41
N PRO A 251 21.67 -13.37 -5.54
CA PRO A 251 22.52 -13.66 -4.40
C PRO A 251 22.61 -12.45 -3.45
N GLY A 252 22.46 -12.70 -2.14
CA GLY A 252 22.42 -11.66 -1.10
C GLY A 252 21.04 -11.14 -0.76
N ALA A 253 20.01 -11.41 -1.55
CA ALA A 253 18.63 -11.10 -1.19
C ALA A 253 18.14 -11.96 -0.01
N ARG A 254 17.16 -11.47 0.72
CA ARG A 254 16.42 -12.27 1.71
C ARG A 254 15.80 -13.48 1.00
N ALA A 255 15.91 -14.66 1.59
CA ALA A 255 15.40 -15.89 0.99
C ALA A 255 13.86 -15.96 1.10
N ASP A 256 13.20 -15.18 0.23
CA ASP A 256 11.75 -15.11 0.09
C ASP A 256 11.34 -15.72 -1.25
N LEU A 257 10.59 -16.83 -1.21
CA LEU A 257 10.18 -17.53 -2.41
C LEU A 257 8.73 -18.01 -2.27
N VAL A 258 8.07 -18.11 -3.42
CA VAL A 258 6.76 -18.75 -3.55
C VAL A 258 6.90 -19.91 -4.55
N VAL A 259 6.51 -21.11 -4.12
CA VAL A 259 6.42 -22.28 -4.99
C VAL A 259 4.96 -22.44 -5.40
N LEU A 260 4.72 -22.54 -6.70
CA LEU A 260 3.39 -22.72 -7.27
C LEU A 260 3.12 -24.20 -7.58
N ASP A 261 1.91 -24.65 -7.33
CA ASP A 261 1.35 -25.90 -7.87
C ASP A 261 0.86 -25.67 -9.30
N ALA A 262 1.79 -25.33 -10.17
CA ALA A 262 1.53 -25.03 -11.58
C ALA A 262 2.83 -25.15 -12.38
N PRO A 263 2.77 -25.52 -13.69
CA PRO A 263 3.95 -25.64 -14.53
C PRO A 263 4.60 -24.29 -14.88
N SER A 264 3.90 -23.18 -14.67
CA SER A 264 4.38 -21.83 -14.98
C SER A 264 3.63 -20.78 -14.15
N TYR A 265 4.30 -19.67 -13.83
CA TYR A 265 3.67 -18.50 -13.16
C TYR A 265 2.55 -17.87 -13.99
N THR A 266 2.49 -18.09 -15.29
CA THR A 266 1.39 -17.63 -16.14
C THR A 266 0.04 -18.20 -15.72
N HIS A 267 0.03 -19.31 -14.95
CA HIS A 267 -1.19 -19.89 -14.39
C HIS A 267 -1.84 -19.02 -13.32
N LEU A 268 -1.11 -18.09 -12.69
CA LEU A 268 -1.71 -17.07 -11.80
C LEU A 268 -2.76 -16.22 -12.53
N VAL A 269 -2.57 -16.01 -13.85
CA VAL A 269 -3.50 -15.29 -14.72
C VAL A 269 -4.47 -16.24 -15.42
N TYR A 270 -3.96 -17.36 -15.93
CA TYR A 270 -4.72 -18.32 -16.72
C TYR A 270 -5.78 -19.08 -15.92
N ARG A 271 -5.53 -19.30 -14.61
CA ARG A 271 -6.47 -19.96 -13.67
C ARG A 271 -6.82 -19.05 -12.50
N PRO A 272 -7.46 -17.87 -12.75
CA PRO A 272 -7.79 -16.93 -11.69
C PRO A 272 -8.73 -17.56 -10.67
N GLY A 273 -8.49 -17.27 -9.38
CA GLY A 273 -9.31 -17.79 -8.28
C GLY A 273 -8.97 -19.21 -7.82
N VAL A 274 -8.10 -19.95 -8.54
CA VAL A 274 -7.62 -21.24 -8.08
C VAL A 274 -6.44 -21.03 -7.12
N PRO A 275 -6.41 -21.66 -5.93
CA PRO A 275 -5.27 -21.57 -5.03
C PRO A 275 -4.08 -22.33 -5.61
N LEU A 276 -3.09 -21.60 -6.12
CA LEU A 276 -1.90 -22.15 -6.77
C LEU A 276 -0.65 -22.04 -5.89
N ILE A 277 -0.74 -21.44 -4.70
CA ILE A 277 0.41 -21.32 -3.78
C ILE A 277 0.58 -22.62 -3.03
N ALA A 278 1.63 -23.38 -3.31
CA ALA A 278 1.94 -24.65 -2.64
C ALA A 278 2.81 -24.46 -1.40
N THR A 279 3.82 -23.59 -1.50
CA THR A 279 4.75 -23.34 -0.41
C THR A 279 5.21 -21.89 -0.44
N VAL A 280 5.32 -21.28 0.73
CA VAL A 280 5.92 -19.97 0.90
C VAL A 280 7.18 -20.15 1.74
N ILE A 281 8.28 -19.52 1.32
CA ILE A 281 9.52 -19.43 2.09
C ILE A 281 9.70 -17.95 2.44
N GLU A 282 9.76 -17.64 3.72
CA GLU A 282 9.98 -16.29 4.22
C GLU A 282 11.26 -16.25 5.06
N ALA A 283 12.21 -15.44 4.66
CA ALA A 283 13.52 -15.32 5.31
C ALA A 283 14.20 -16.69 5.52
N GLY A 284 14.03 -17.62 4.56
CA GLY A 284 14.56 -18.99 4.62
C GLY A 284 13.71 -19.98 5.44
N VAL A 285 12.64 -19.54 6.08
CA VAL A 285 11.70 -20.42 6.81
C VAL A 285 10.61 -20.91 5.88
N VAL A 286 10.42 -22.24 5.83
CA VAL A 286 9.43 -22.89 4.97
C VAL A 286 8.06 -22.91 5.65
N HIS A 287 7.05 -22.39 4.96
CA HIS A 287 5.65 -22.40 5.35
C HIS A 287 4.83 -23.20 4.32
N PRO A 288 4.54 -24.48 4.56
CA PRO A 288 3.70 -25.25 3.64
C PRO A 288 2.27 -24.67 3.68
N VAL A 289 1.71 -24.45 2.50
CA VAL A 289 0.30 -24.08 2.35
C VAL A 289 -0.45 -25.40 2.12
N ALA A 290 -1.31 -25.79 3.07
CA ALA A 290 -2.06 -27.05 2.94
C ALA A 290 -2.87 -27.02 1.63
N ALA A 291 -2.78 -28.10 0.86
CA ALA A 291 -3.67 -28.33 -0.28
C ALA A 291 -5.12 -28.34 0.25
N THR A 292 -5.96 -27.46 -0.24
CA THR A 292 -7.39 -27.41 0.06
C THR A 292 -8.17 -28.42 -0.74
#